data_8aa4ef4352c040f170c09b5444112d3c
#
_entry.id   8aa4ef4352c040f170c09b5444112d3c
#
_cell.length_a   1.000
_cell.length_b   1.000
_cell.length_c   1.000
_cell.angle_alpha   90.00
_cell.angle_beta   90.00
_cell.angle_gamma   90.00
#
_symmetry.space_group_name_H-M   'P 1'
#
loop_
_entity.id
_entity.type
_entity.pdbx_description
1 polymer ?
#
loop_
_entity_poly.entity_id
_entity_poly.type
_entity_poly.pdbx_seq_one_letter_code
_entity_poly.pdbx_strand_id
1 'polypeptide(L)'
;LIAGMVEADNPKHLKTTMLDIKNKGQQQSAIILTNGVVIDGNRRFTCLRKLSAAENTLRMLRCCVFPDTYDENAIKGLELEIQLGEDTKQEYDAISRLVDIDRWVNEGRMTAEEYAKHANMKQSEMKNSLAQIDMLKDFLEFCEAPGAFHIAQDLKLQGPIESLTTRLGKVKNKDDREEIKNAVFANLLCQTLGDRTREVREFIDNLIDDDKLREEQLDYTVEVLERLEEK
;
A
#
# COMPACT_ATOMS: atom_id res chain seq x y z
N LEU A 1 -0.54 -12.08 12.11
CA LEU A 1 -0.86 -10.98 11.20
C LEU A 1 0.20 -10.85 10.10
N ILE A 2 1.46 -10.55 10.42
CA ILE A 2 2.56 -10.31 9.45
C ILE A 2 2.78 -11.50 8.51
N ALA A 3 2.75 -12.75 9.01
CA ALA A 3 2.92 -13.93 8.17
C ALA A 3 1.83 -14.06 7.10
N GLY A 4 0.57 -13.73 7.43
CA GLY A 4 -0.54 -13.72 6.47
C GLY A 4 -0.36 -12.64 5.40
N MET A 5 0.12 -11.46 5.77
CA MET A 5 0.42 -10.39 4.82
C MET A 5 1.56 -10.79 3.86
N VAL A 6 2.65 -11.36 4.38
CA VAL A 6 3.78 -11.86 3.58
C VAL A 6 3.35 -12.98 2.62
N GLU A 7 2.37 -13.80 3.02
CA GLU A 7 1.81 -14.87 2.19
C GLU A 7 0.92 -14.34 1.07
N ALA A 8 0.13 -13.32 1.36
CA ALA A 8 -0.79 -12.70 0.41
C ALA A 8 -0.07 -11.83 -0.63
N ASP A 9 0.99 -11.14 -0.20
CA ASP A 9 1.74 -10.18 -1.01
C ASP A 9 2.30 -10.80 -2.31
N ASN A 10 3.06 -11.90 -2.19
CA ASN A 10 3.58 -12.61 -3.37
C ASN A 10 3.76 -14.11 -3.13
N PRO A 11 2.72 -14.93 -3.35
CA PRO A 11 2.78 -16.37 -3.12
C PRO A 11 3.85 -17.11 -3.95
N LYS A 12 4.13 -16.63 -5.18
CA LYS A 12 5.16 -17.24 -6.06
C LYS A 12 6.54 -16.99 -5.48
N HIS A 13 6.81 -15.76 -5.06
CA HIS A 13 8.10 -15.39 -4.48
C HIS A 13 8.33 -16.06 -3.12
N LEU A 14 7.27 -16.21 -2.31
CA LEU A 14 7.36 -16.97 -1.07
C LEU A 14 7.76 -18.44 -1.33
N LYS A 15 7.13 -19.08 -2.33
CA LYS A 15 7.49 -20.47 -2.73
C LYS A 15 8.92 -20.58 -3.21
N THR A 16 9.40 -19.64 -4.03
CA THR A 16 10.78 -19.60 -4.52
C THR A 16 11.76 -19.42 -3.37
N THR A 17 11.52 -18.46 -2.46
CA THR A 17 12.34 -18.24 -1.27
C THR A 17 12.36 -19.48 -0.36
N MET A 18 11.21 -20.14 -0.18
CA MET A 18 11.11 -21.35 0.63
C MET A 18 11.92 -22.51 0.04
N LEU A 19 11.87 -22.69 -1.29
CA LEU A 19 12.65 -23.72 -1.98
C LEU A 19 14.16 -23.42 -1.90
N ASP A 20 14.54 -22.16 -2.04
CA ASP A 20 15.94 -21.74 -1.95
C ASP A 20 16.50 -21.97 -0.54
N ILE A 21 15.74 -21.58 0.50
CA ILE A 21 16.10 -21.87 1.91
C ILE A 21 16.18 -23.37 2.17
N LYS A 22 15.27 -24.17 1.60
CA LYS A 22 15.30 -25.62 1.75
C LYS A 22 16.57 -26.25 1.16
N ASN A 23 17.00 -25.75 -0.01
CA ASN A 23 18.11 -26.33 -0.76
C ASN A 23 19.48 -25.79 -0.32
N LYS A 24 19.57 -24.49 -0.01
CA LYS A 24 20.84 -23.79 0.25
C LYS A 24 20.98 -23.31 1.70
N GLY A 25 19.93 -23.43 2.50
CA GLY A 25 19.85 -22.80 3.81
C GLY A 25 19.64 -21.29 3.72
N GLN A 26 19.63 -20.65 4.87
CA GLN A 26 19.52 -19.20 4.94
C GLN A 26 20.84 -18.52 4.55
N GLN A 27 20.87 -17.78 3.45
CA GLN A 27 22.07 -17.12 2.94
C GLN A 27 22.33 -15.77 3.62
N GLN A 28 21.31 -14.96 3.86
CA GLN A 28 21.39 -13.65 4.49
C GLN A 28 20.81 -13.70 5.90
N SER A 29 21.46 -13.03 6.88
CA SER A 29 20.93 -12.89 8.23
C SER A 29 19.70 -11.99 8.21
N ALA A 30 18.74 -12.29 9.07
CA ALA A 30 17.66 -11.36 9.38
C ALA A 30 18.15 -10.29 10.37
N ILE A 31 17.40 -9.20 10.53
CA ILE A 31 17.65 -8.19 11.55
C ILE A 31 16.45 -8.18 12.49
N ILE A 32 16.73 -8.34 13.78
CA ILE A 32 15.70 -8.35 14.83
C ILE A 32 16.06 -7.38 15.95
N LEU A 33 15.07 -6.90 16.65
CA LEU A 33 15.25 -6.20 17.92
C LEU A 33 15.43 -7.18 19.07
N THR A 34 15.92 -6.72 20.20
CA THR A 34 16.11 -7.53 21.44
C THR A 34 14.79 -8.11 21.95
N ASN A 35 13.66 -7.47 21.70
CA ASN A 35 12.30 -7.97 22.00
C ASN A 35 11.77 -9.01 21.01
N GLY A 36 12.57 -9.40 19.98
CA GLY A 36 12.20 -10.38 18.98
C GLY A 36 11.41 -9.84 17.77
N VAL A 37 11.18 -8.55 17.69
CA VAL A 37 10.53 -7.94 16.51
C VAL A 37 11.49 -8.02 15.32
N VAL A 38 11.01 -8.55 14.19
CA VAL A 38 11.80 -8.69 12.95
C VAL A 38 11.71 -7.39 12.16
N ILE A 39 12.83 -6.70 11.99
CA ILE A 39 12.98 -5.49 11.17
C ILE A 39 13.16 -5.86 9.71
N ASP A 40 14.08 -6.81 9.42
CA ASP A 40 14.29 -7.37 8.09
C ASP A 40 14.32 -8.89 8.13
N GLY A 41 13.79 -9.52 7.07
CA GLY A 41 13.76 -10.98 6.93
C GLY A 41 12.43 -11.62 7.28
N ASN A 42 11.32 -10.87 7.33
CA ASN A 42 9.98 -11.40 7.60
C ASN A 42 9.58 -12.54 6.64
N ARG A 43 9.94 -12.44 5.36
CA ARG A 43 9.72 -13.52 4.37
C ARG A 43 10.53 -14.76 4.72
N ARG A 44 11.82 -14.62 5.05
CA ARG A 44 12.69 -15.73 5.45
C ARG A 44 12.18 -16.40 6.73
N PHE A 45 11.77 -15.60 7.71
CA PHE A 45 11.17 -16.10 8.94
C PHE A 45 9.87 -16.89 8.68
N THR A 46 8.99 -16.37 7.83
CA THR A 46 7.75 -17.06 7.44
C THR A 46 8.05 -18.38 6.74
N CYS A 47 9.02 -18.41 5.81
CA CYS A 47 9.46 -19.63 5.13
C CYS A 47 10.01 -20.68 6.10
N LEU A 48 10.88 -20.26 7.02
CA LEU A 48 11.45 -21.17 8.02
C LEU A 48 10.38 -21.77 8.94
N ARG A 49 9.40 -20.99 9.37
CA ARG A 49 8.25 -21.50 10.15
C ARG A 49 7.44 -22.52 9.38
N LYS A 50 7.15 -22.25 8.09
CA LYS A 50 6.41 -23.19 7.24
C LYS A 50 7.20 -24.49 7.01
N LEU A 51 8.49 -24.39 6.74
CA LEU A 51 9.35 -25.56 6.59
C LEU A 51 9.44 -26.36 7.89
N SER A 52 9.57 -25.69 9.04
CA SER A 52 9.55 -26.34 10.35
C SER A 52 8.28 -27.14 10.58
N ALA A 53 7.13 -26.55 10.27
CA ALA A 53 5.83 -27.20 10.41
C ALA A 53 5.66 -28.39 9.45
N ALA A 54 6.08 -28.22 8.18
CA ALA A 54 5.95 -29.26 7.16
C ALA A 54 6.87 -30.47 7.39
N GLU A 55 8.06 -30.24 7.93
CA GLU A 55 9.08 -31.27 8.14
C GLU A 55 9.12 -31.79 9.59
N ASN A 56 8.29 -31.22 10.46
CA ASN A 56 8.29 -31.50 11.91
C ASN A 56 9.69 -31.39 12.54
N THR A 57 10.47 -30.41 12.06
CA THR A 57 11.86 -30.18 12.46
C THR A 57 12.08 -28.72 12.78
N LEU A 58 12.67 -28.41 13.95
CA LEU A 58 12.96 -27.04 14.32
C LEU A 58 14.02 -26.43 13.39
N ARG A 59 13.67 -25.32 12.73
CA ARG A 59 14.59 -24.53 11.93
C ARG A 59 14.83 -23.17 12.59
N MET A 60 16.09 -22.82 12.75
CA MET A 60 16.51 -21.60 13.43
C MET A 60 16.65 -20.46 12.42
N LEU A 61 16.19 -19.26 12.81
CA LEU A 61 16.44 -18.02 12.08
C LEU A 61 17.83 -17.48 12.47
N ARG A 62 18.75 -17.43 11.53
CA ARG A 62 20.02 -16.70 11.71
C ARG A 62 19.75 -15.21 11.61
N CYS A 63 20.07 -14.44 12.64
CA CYS A 63 19.80 -13.01 12.72
C CYS A 63 20.93 -12.22 13.37
N CYS A 64 20.98 -10.93 13.06
CA CYS A 64 21.68 -9.91 13.82
C CYS A 64 20.69 -9.27 14.78
N VAL A 65 21.05 -9.17 16.05
CA VAL A 65 20.22 -8.51 17.07
C VAL A 65 20.61 -7.04 17.15
N PHE A 66 19.66 -6.17 16.98
CA PHE A 66 19.86 -4.72 17.06
C PHE A 66 19.73 -4.26 18.51
N PRO A 67 20.66 -3.42 19.02
CA PRO A 67 20.63 -2.97 20.40
C PRO A 67 19.43 -2.10 20.74
N ASP A 68 18.97 -2.12 21.99
CA ASP A 68 17.86 -1.30 22.52
C ASP A 68 18.20 0.21 22.64
N THR A 69 19.40 0.61 22.21
CA THR A 69 19.86 2.00 22.29
C THR A 69 19.30 2.92 21.21
N TYR A 70 18.57 2.35 20.23
CA TYR A 70 17.99 3.09 19.12
C TYR A 70 16.53 3.37 19.36
N ASP A 71 16.11 4.61 19.11
CA ASP A 71 14.70 5.00 19.14
C ASP A 71 13.91 4.48 17.92
N GLU A 72 12.59 4.59 17.96
CA GLU A 72 11.71 4.10 16.90
C GLU A 72 12.01 4.73 15.55
N ASN A 73 12.40 6.02 15.52
CA ASN A 73 12.71 6.73 14.28
C ASN A 73 14.01 6.22 13.65
N ALA A 74 15.03 5.97 14.46
CA ALA A 74 16.29 5.38 14.00
C ALA A 74 16.08 3.96 13.47
N ILE A 75 15.25 3.15 14.15
CA ILE A 75 14.87 1.81 13.71
C ILE A 75 14.13 1.88 12.37
N LYS A 76 13.19 2.81 12.24
CA LYS A 76 12.46 3.00 10.97
C LYS A 76 13.35 3.50 9.85
N GLY A 77 14.26 4.42 10.14
CA GLY A 77 15.26 4.88 9.18
C GLY A 77 16.08 3.72 8.63
N LEU A 78 16.58 2.85 9.52
CA LEU A 78 17.33 1.65 9.14
C LEU A 78 16.47 0.69 8.29
N GLU A 79 15.23 0.43 8.68
CA GLU A 79 14.31 -0.41 7.90
C GLU A 79 14.17 0.10 6.47
N LEU A 80 13.91 1.40 6.31
CA LEU A 80 13.79 2.04 4.99
C LEU A 80 15.09 1.97 4.19
N GLU A 81 16.24 2.24 4.81
CA GLU A 81 17.55 2.12 4.15
C GLU A 81 17.85 0.71 3.67
N ILE A 82 17.52 -0.32 4.48
CA ILE A 82 17.70 -1.72 4.11
C ILE A 82 16.76 -2.11 2.98
N GLN A 83 15.49 -1.67 3.03
CA GLN A 83 14.47 -2.03 2.03
C GLN A 83 14.72 -1.37 0.68
N LEU A 84 15.24 -0.14 0.68
CA LEU A 84 15.42 0.67 -0.52
C LEU A 84 16.87 0.70 -1.03
N GLY A 85 17.82 0.28 -0.20
CA GLY A 85 19.26 0.29 -0.53
C GLY A 85 19.77 -0.90 -1.32
N GLU A 86 18.98 -1.95 -1.51
CA GLU A 86 19.38 -3.12 -2.31
C GLU A 86 18.60 -3.18 -3.62
N ASP A 87 19.28 -2.97 -4.74
CA ASP A 87 18.73 -2.99 -6.12
C ASP A 87 17.98 -4.28 -6.51
N THR A 88 18.01 -5.31 -5.69
CA THR A 88 17.42 -6.64 -5.93
C THR A 88 16.25 -6.98 -5.02
N LYS A 89 15.88 -6.12 -4.07
CA LYS A 89 14.71 -6.37 -3.20
C LYS A 89 13.44 -6.00 -3.94
N GLN A 90 12.52 -6.94 -3.94
CA GLN A 90 11.19 -6.75 -4.49
C GLN A 90 10.54 -5.54 -3.81
N GLU A 91 10.14 -4.58 -4.63
CA GLU A 91 9.38 -3.42 -4.17
C GLU A 91 8.17 -3.88 -3.35
N TYR A 92 7.93 -3.22 -2.23
CA TYR A 92 6.63 -3.32 -1.57
C TYR A 92 5.54 -2.97 -2.58
N ASP A 93 4.42 -3.68 -2.49
CA ASP A 93 3.21 -3.24 -3.18
C ASP A 93 2.98 -1.74 -2.90
N ALA A 94 2.65 -0.99 -3.93
CA ALA A 94 2.59 0.46 -3.82
C ALA A 94 1.53 0.93 -2.82
N ILE A 95 0.43 0.20 -2.64
CA ILE A 95 -0.57 0.48 -1.60
C ILE A 95 0.07 0.29 -0.21
N SER A 96 0.83 -0.79 0.00
CA SER A 96 1.54 -1.03 1.25
C SER A 96 2.52 0.10 1.59
N ARG A 97 3.19 0.66 0.57
CA ARG A 97 4.08 1.83 0.74
C ARG A 97 3.31 3.09 1.14
N LEU A 98 2.15 3.34 0.54
CA LEU A 98 1.29 4.47 0.93
C LEU A 98 0.80 4.34 2.38
N VAL A 99 0.40 3.15 2.79
CA VAL A 99 -0.01 2.85 4.18
C VAL A 99 1.14 3.05 5.15
N ASP A 100 2.36 2.68 4.77
CA ASP A 100 3.54 2.90 5.60
C ASP A 100 3.84 4.41 5.77
N ILE A 101 3.75 5.19 4.70
CA ILE A 101 3.88 6.65 4.75
C ILE A 101 2.82 7.25 5.68
N ASP A 102 1.56 6.83 5.57
CA ASP A 102 0.48 7.29 6.43
C ASP A 102 0.80 7.07 7.90
N ARG A 103 1.19 5.86 8.24
CA ARG A 103 1.51 5.45 9.60
C ARG A 103 2.67 6.23 10.21
N TRP A 104 3.67 6.59 9.43
CA TRP A 104 4.86 7.26 9.96
C TRP A 104 4.76 8.78 9.90
N VAL A 105 4.17 9.32 8.85
CA VAL A 105 4.12 10.77 8.61
C VAL A 105 2.83 11.37 9.14
N ASN A 106 1.66 10.84 8.76
CA ASN A 106 0.38 11.42 9.17
C ASN A 106 0.06 11.15 10.65
N GLU A 107 0.53 10.03 11.24
CA GLU A 107 0.46 9.81 12.69
C GLU A 107 1.50 10.63 13.49
N GLY A 108 2.33 11.42 12.82
CA GLY A 108 3.28 12.34 13.45
C GLY A 108 4.49 11.69 14.11
N ARG A 109 4.84 10.46 13.72
CA ARG A 109 6.01 9.72 14.24
C ARG A 109 7.32 10.21 13.61
N MET A 110 7.26 10.66 12.35
CA MET A 110 8.39 11.16 11.58
C MET A 110 7.91 12.29 10.67
N THR A 111 8.76 13.26 10.38
CA THR A 111 8.42 14.30 9.39
C THR A 111 8.49 13.75 7.98
N ALA A 112 7.74 14.35 7.06
CA ALA A 112 7.76 13.97 5.64
C ALA A 112 9.17 14.10 5.03
N GLU A 113 9.95 15.08 5.50
CA GLU A 113 11.33 15.30 5.04
C GLU A 113 12.27 14.20 5.51
N GLU A 114 12.18 13.80 6.77
CA GLU A 114 12.97 12.71 7.34
C GLU A 114 12.63 11.37 6.66
N TYR A 115 11.34 11.08 6.51
CA TYR A 115 10.90 9.87 5.79
C TYR A 115 11.43 9.86 4.36
N ALA A 116 11.27 10.96 3.61
CA ALA A 116 11.74 11.07 2.23
C ALA A 116 13.26 10.87 2.13
N LYS A 117 14.03 11.41 3.09
CA LYS A 117 15.48 11.24 3.15
C LYS A 117 15.86 9.76 3.34
N HIS A 118 15.27 9.07 4.31
CA HIS A 118 15.54 7.64 4.56
C HIS A 118 15.06 6.76 3.40
N ALA A 119 13.92 7.09 2.80
CA ALA A 119 13.36 6.38 1.66
C ALA A 119 14.04 6.72 0.31
N ASN A 120 15.04 7.59 0.31
CA ASN A 120 15.69 8.12 -0.92
C ASN A 120 14.66 8.65 -1.94
N MET A 121 13.58 9.27 -1.46
CA MET A 121 12.50 9.87 -2.24
C MET A 121 12.73 11.34 -2.48
N LYS A 122 12.29 11.84 -3.64
CA LYS A 122 12.20 13.28 -3.87
C LYS A 122 11.03 13.89 -3.07
N GLN A 123 11.15 15.15 -2.67
CA GLN A 123 10.08 15.86 -1.97
C GLN A 123 8.76 15.93 -2.78
N SER A 124 8.86 16.01 -4.11
CA SER A 124 7.70 15.95 -5.00
C SER A 124 7.00 14.59 -4.97
N GLU A 125 7.76 13.50 -4.90
CA GLU A 125 7.23 12.14 -4.79
C GLU A 125 6.54 11.94 -3.44
N MET A 126 7.16 12.42 -2.35
CA MET A 126 6.57 12.39 -1.02
C MET A 126 5.23 13.14 -0.98
N LYS A 127 5.19 14.35 -1.52
CA LYS A 127 3.94 15.14 -1.60
C LYS A 127 2.85 14.41 -2.39
N ASN A 128 3.21 13.78 -3.50
CA ASN A 128 2.27 13.00 -4.30
C ASN A 128 1.78 11.76 -3.54
N SER A 129 2.67 11.06 -2.84
CA SER A 129 2.31 9.88 -2.04
C SER A 129 1.37 10.25 -0.89
N LEU A 130 1.59 11.37 -0.21
CA LEU A 130 0.67 11.87 0.82
C LEU A 130 -0.71 12.19 0.25
N ALA A 131 -0.78 12.85 -0.91
CA ALA A 131 -2.05 13.13 -1.56
C ALA A 131 -2.76 11.83 -2.05
N GLN A 132 -2.01 10.82 -2.46
CA GLN A 132 -2.57 9.51 -2.86
C GLN A 132 -3.11 8.73 -1.66
N ILE A 133 -2.43 8.74 -0.52
CA ILE A 133 -2.94 8.04 0.67
C ILE A 133 -4.19 8.73 1.21
N ASP A 134 -4.27 10.05 1.19
CA ASP A 134 -5.47 10.78 1.57
C ASP A 134 -6.65 10.41 0.64
N MET A 135 -6.44 10.39 -0.67
CA MET A 135 -7.43 9.96 -1.66
C MET A 135 -7.87 8.50 -1.45
N LEU A 136 -6.93 7.63 -1.07
CA LEU A 136 -7.23 6.24 -0.78
C LEU A 136 -8.07 6.08 0.50
N LYS A 137 -7.81 6.88 1.51
CA LYS A 137 -8.64 6.94 2.73
C LYS A 137 -10.06 7.41 2.40
N ASP A 138 -10.19 8.49 1.61
CA ASP A 138 -11.49 8.97 1.12
C ASP A 138 -12.26 7.85 0.41
N PHE A 139 -11.58 7.06 -0.43
CA PHE A 139 -12.20 5.90 -1.09
C PHE A 139 -12.69 4.84 -0.10
N LEU A 140 -11.88 4.51 0.90
CA LEU A 140 -12.26 3.52 1.91
C LEU A 140 -13.39 4.03 2.83
N GLU A 141 -13.44 5.32 3.10
CA GLU A 141 -14.58 5.95 3.80
C GLU A 141 -15.85 5.90 2.94
N PHE A 142 -15.74 6.20 1.65
CA PHE A 142 -16.86 6.05 0.69
C PHE A 142 -17.40 4.61 0.65
N CYS A 143 -16.54 3.62 0.80
CA CYS A 143 -16.91 2.20 0.85
C CYS A 143 -17.42 1.73 2.23
N GLU A 144 -17.56 2.62 3.21
CA GLU A 144 -17.87 2.29 4.62
C GLU A 144 -16.89 1.28 5.25
N ALA A 145 -15.66 1.26 4.76
CA ALA A 145 -14.62 0.33 5.16
C ALA A 145 -13.30 1.05 5.55
N PRO A 146 -13.34 2.03 6.48
CA PRO A 146 -12.15 2.79 6.83
C PRO A 146 -11.03 1.87 7.35
N GLY A 147 -9.82 2.07 6.83
CA GLY A 147 -8.63 1.28 7.21
C GLY A 147 -8.55 -0.11 6.57
N ALA A 148 -9.51 -0.53 5.75
CA ALA A 148 -9.49 -1.82 5.06
C ALA A 148 -8.65 -1.76 3.77
N PHE A 149 -7.38 -1.41 3.87
CA PHE A 149 -6.46 -1.21 2.73
C PHE A 149 -6.31 -2.44 1.81
N HIS A 150 -6.63 -3.65 2.30
CA HIS A 150 -6.64 -4.85 1.47
C HIS A 150 -7.66 -4.74 0.31
N ILE A 151 -8.78 -4.02 0.50
CA ILE A 151 -9.75 -3.75 -0.57
C ILE A 151 -9.08 -3.02 -1.73
N ALA A 152 -8.26 -2.02 -1.44
CA ALA A 152 -7.53 -1.28 -2.46
C ALA A 152 -6.49 -2.15 -3.20
N GLN A 153 -5.87 -3.10 -2.51
CA GLN A 153 -4.95 -4.07 -3.11
C GLN A 153 -5.71 -5.05 -4.02
N ASP A 154 -6.82 -5.62 -3.55
CA ASP A 154 -7.65 -6.55 -4.30
C ASP A 154 -8.23 -5.91 -5.56
N LEU A 155 -8.68 -4.67 -5.45
CA LEU A 155 -9.17 -3.85 -6.57
C LEU A 155 -8.05 -3.24 -7.43
N LYS A 156 -6.75 -3.40 -7.06
CA LYS A 156 -5.58 -2.86 -7.77
C LYS A 156 -5.66 -1.34 -8.00
N LEU A 157 -6.04 -0.61 -6.97
CA LEU A 157 -6.36 0.82 -7.07
C LEU A 157 -5.16 1.76 -7.19
N GLN A 158 -3.91 1.28 -7.16
CA GLN A 158 -2.73 2.15 -7.26
C GLN A 158 -2.80 3.12 -8.43
N GLY A 159 -2.93 2.61 -9.66
CA GLY A 159 -2.96 3.44 -10.86
C GLY A 159 -4.20 4.34 -10.96
N PRO A 160 -5.40 3.84 -10.66
CA PRO A 160 -6.60 4.65 -10.53
C PRO A 160 -6.48 5.81 -9.53
N ILE A 161 -6.02 5.57 -8.31
CA ILE A 161 -5.85 6.60 -7.27
C ILE A 161 -4.81 7.64 -7.68
N GLU A 162 -3.65 7.22 -8.21
CA GLU A 162 -2.63 8.14 -8.74
C GLU A 162 -3.21 9.04 -9.84
N SER A 163 -3.97 8.45 -10.76
CA SER A 163 -4.60 9.17 -11.86
C SER A 163 -5.63 10.17 -11.39
N LEU A 164 -6.50 9.78 -10.46
CA LEU A 164 -7.53 10.62 -9.87
C LEU A 164 -6.90 11.79 -9.11
N THR A 165 -5.96 11.52 -8.21
CA THR A 165 -5.26 12.53 -7.41
C THR A 165 -4.61 13.61 -8.31
N THR A 166 -3.93 13.16 -9.38
CA THR A 166 -3.24 14.08 -10.29
C THR A 166 -4.21 14.96 -11.08
N ARG A 167 -5.35 14.42 -11.53
CA ARG A 167 -6.33 15.13 -12.36
C ARG A 167 -7.21 16.06 -11.55
N LEU A 168 -7.71 15.62 -10.40
CA LEU A 168 -8.49 16.45 -9.50
C LEU A 168 -7.68 17.65 -8.99
N GLY A 169 -6.36 17.56 -8.89
CA GLY A 169 -5.51 18.70 -8.56
C GLY A 169 -5.63 19.86 -9.55
N LYS A 170 -6.14 19.66 -10.77
CA LYS A 170 -6.35 20.67 -11.80
C LYS A 170 -7.76 21.28 -11.77
N VAL A 171 -8.73 20.63 -11.15
CA VAL A 171 -10.11 21.11 -11.01
C VAL A 171 -10.16 22.16 -9.93
N LYS A 172 -10.60 23.39 -10.27
CA LYS A 172 -10.60 24.52 -9.35
C LYS A 172 -11.82 24.57 -8.44
N ASN A 173 -13.00 24.22 -8.99
CA ASN A 173 -14.25 24.19 -8.24
C ASN A 173 -14.22 23.00 -7.27
N LYS A 174 -14.60 23.24 -6.02
CA LYS A 174 -14.61 22.21 -4.98
C LYS A 174 -15.77 21.23 -5.16
N ASP A 175 -16.94 21.73 -5.55
CA ASP A 175 -18.13 20.92 -5.73
C ASP A 175 -17.93 19.95 -6.91
N ASP A 176 -17.46 20.46 -8.07
CA ASP A 176 -17.10 19.62 -9.21
C ASP A 176 -16.05 18.55 -8.84
N ARG A 177 -15.08 18.92 -7.98
CA ARG A 177 -14.05 17.97 -7.52
C ARG A 177 -14.64 16.83 -6.70
N GLU A 178 -15.57 17.12 -5.79
CA GLU A 178 -16.24 16.11 -4.98
C GLU A 178 -17.16 15.24 -5.83
N GLU A 179 -17.92 15.84 -6.76
CA GLU A 179 -18.77 15.10 -7.69
C GLU A 179 -17.96 14.12 -8.54
N ILE A 180 -16.87 14.58 -9.17
CA ILE A 180 -15.99 13.74 -9.99
C ILE A 180 -15.36 12.65 -9.13
N LYS A 181 -14.89 12.97 -7.92
CA LYS A 181 -14.30 12.02 -6.98
C LYS A 181 -15.27 10.89 -6.67
N ASN A 182 -16.48 11.23 -6.26
CA ASN A 182 -17.49 10.26 -5.87
C ASN A 182 -17.99 9.42 -7.05
N ALA A 183 -18.15 10.01 -8.23
CA ALA A 183 -18.48 9.27 -9.44
C ALA A 183 -17.40 8.24 -9.81
N VAL A 184 -16.12 8.60 -9.69
CA VAL A 184 -15.02 7.67 -9.93
C VAL A 184 -15.00 6.58 -8.86
N PHE A 185 -15.23 6.91 -7.59
CA PHE A 185 -15.26 5.93 -6.51
C PHE A 185 -16.37 4.89 -6.69
N ALA A 186 -17.58 5.31 -7.06
CA ALA A 186 -18.70 4.41 -7.36
C ALA A 186 -18.33 3.43 -8.49
N ASN A 187 -17.74 3.94 -9.56
CA ASN A 187 -17.34 3.13 -10.70
C ASN A 187 -16.15 2.18 -10.38
N LEU A 188 -15.21 2.58 -9.53
CA LEU A 188 -14.13 1.71 -9.07
C LEU A 188 -14.64 0.58 -8.17
N LEU A 189 -15.54 0.90 -7.24
CA LEU A 189 -16.15 -0.08 -6.33
C LEU A 189 -16.96 -1.11 -7.10
N CYS A 190 -17.80 -0.68 -8.03
CA CYS A 190 -18.62 -1.55 -8.86
C CYS A 190 -17.85 -2.21 -10.02
N GLN A 191 -16.56 -1.89 -10.19
CA GLN A 191 -15.71 -2.43 -11.26
C GLN A 191 -16.31 -2.26 -12.68
N THR A 192 -17.00 -1.14 -12.92
CA THR A 192 -17.65 -0.84 -14.21
C THR A 192 -16.66 -0.41 -15.29
N LEU A 193 -15.45 0.01 -14.89
CA LEU A 193 -14.36 0.37 -15.79
C LEU A 193 -13.49 -0.87 -16.09
N GLY A 194 -13.14 -1.09 -17.36
CA GLY A 194 -12.48 -2.29 -17.84
C GLY A 194 -10.96 -2.32 -17.57
N ASP A 195 -10.09 -1.91 -18.51
CA ASP A 195 -8.64 -1.82 -18.24
C ASP A 195 -8.33 -0.58 -17.39
N ARG A 196 -8.36 -0.81 -16.15
CA ARG A 196 -8.54 0.06 -15.01
C ARG A 196 -7.79 1.39 -15.08
N THR A 197 -6.50 1.40 -15.45
CA THR A 197 -5.72 2.65 -15.39
C THR A 197 -5.99 3.57 -16.56
N ARG A 198 -6.13 3.04 -17.77
CA ARG A 198 -6.37 3.84 -18.97
C ARG A 198 -7.81 4.33 -19.01
N GLU A 199 -8.76 3.43 -18.79
CA GLU A 199 -10.19 3.76 -18.84
C GLU A 199 -10.59 4.73 -17.72
N VAL A 200 -10.00 4.55 -16.51
CA VAL A 200 -10.18 5.53 -15.43
C VAL A 200 -9.66 6.91 -15.83
N ARG A 201 -8.53 7.01 -16.51
CA ARG A 201 -8.01 8.29 -16.99
C ARG A 201 -8.96 8.97 -17.98
N GLU A 202 -9.41 8.23 -18.97
CA GLU A 202 -10.35 8.73 -19.99
C GLU A 202 -11.68 9.11 -19.34
N PHE A 203 -12.18 8.33 -18.39
CA PHE A 203 -13.40 8.62 -17.65
C PHE A 203 -13.30 9.91 -16.83
N ILE A 204 -12.20 10.09 -16.07
CA ILE A 204 -11.97 11.32 -15.30
C ILE A 204 -11.88 12.55 -16.22
N ASP A 205 -11.14 12.43 -17.33
CA ASP A 205 -10.99 13.53 -18.29
C ASP A 205 -12.36 13.90 -18.90
N ASN A 206 -13.20 12.92 -19.23
CA ASN A 206 -14.56 13.17 -19.72
C ASN A 206 -15.45 13.83 -18.65
N LEU A 207 -15.37 13.41 -17.38
CA LEU A 207 -16.12 14.04 -16.28
C LEU A 207 -15.68 15.50 -16.03
N ILE A 208 -14.42 15.82 -16.31
CA ILE A 208 -13.93 17.21 -16.18
C ILE A 208 -14.48 18.10 -17.30
N ASP A 209 -14.62 17.56 -18.52
CA ASP A 209 -14.94 18.30 -19.71
C ASP A 209 -16.45 18.34 -20.02
N ASP A 210 -17.27 17.44 -19.45
CA ASP A 210 -18.70 17.27 -19.76
C ASP A 210 -19.57 17.31 -18.49
N ASP A 211 -20.20 18.45 -18.24
CA ASP A 211 -21.12 18.70 -17.12
C ASP A 211 -22.31 17.73 -17.14
N LYS A 212 -22.84 17.45 -18.34
CA LYS A 212 -23.99 16.55 -18.47
C LYS A 212 -23.65 15.11 -18.08
N LEU A 213 -22.48 14.64 -18.47
CA LEU A 213 -21.99 13.33 -18.04
C LEU A 213 -21.82 13.28 -16.51
N ARG A 214 -21.36 14.37 -15.88
CA ARG A 214 -21.30 14.47 -14.42
C ARG A 214 -22.66 14.32 -13.76
N GLU A 215 -23.68 15.04 -14.26
CA GLU A 215 -25.04 14.93 -13.73
C GLU A 215 -25.58 13.51 -13.84
N GLU A 216 -25.38 12.83 -14.97
CA GLU A 216 -25.77 11.42 -15.16
C GLU A 216 -25.05 10.48 -14.17
N GLN A 217 -23.79 10.76 -13.86
CA GLN A 217 -23.00 9.96 -12.91
C GLN A 217 -23.35 10.26 -11.45
N LEU A 218 -23.92 11.42 -11.12
CA LEU A 218 -24.43 11.70 -9.78
C LEU A 218 -25.57 10.76 -9.40
N ASP A 219 -26.54 10.55 -10.30
CA ASP A 219 -27.65 9.62 -10.07
C ASP A 219 -27.13 8.20 -9.81
N TYR A 220 -26.18 7.74 -10.61
CA TYR A 220 -25.52 6.44 -10.41
C TYR A 220 -24.78 6.35 -9.07
N THR A 221 -24.10 7.42 -8.68
CA THR A 221 -23.37 7.47 -7.40
C THR A 221 -24.32 7.35 -6.20
N VAL A 222 -25.47 8.05 -6.26
CA VAL A 222 -26.52 7.96 -5.22
C VAL A 222 -27.05 6.51 -5.14
N GLU A 223 -27.35 5.86 -6.26
CA GLU A 223 -27.81 4.47 -6.29
C GLU A 223 -26.77 3.51 -5.65
N VAL A 224 -25.48 3.73 -5.90
CA VAL A 224 -24.41 2.92 -5.30
C VAL A 224 -24.34 3.12 -3.78
N LEU A 225 -24.46 4.37 -3.30
CA LEU A 225 -24.46 4.68 -1.86
C LEU A 225 -25.66 4.08 -1.14
N GLU A 226 -26.87 4.20 -1.70
CA GLU A 226 -28.08 3.59 -1.15
C GLU A 226 -27.92 2.07 -0.99
N ARG A 227 -27.32 1.40 -1.95
CA ARG A 227 -27.04 -0.05 -1.89
C ARG A 227 -25.99 -0.42 -0.84
N LEU A 228 -25.09 0.47 -0.48
CA LEU A 228 -24.13 0.25 0.62
C LEU A 228 -24.83 0.32 1.98
N GLU A 229 -25.74 1.30 2.16
CA GLU A 229 -26.48 1.50 3.42
C GLU A 229 -27.48 0.34 3.71
N GLU A 230 -27.93 -0.38 2.70
CA GLU A 230 -28.87 -1.51 2.85
C GLU A 230 -28.23 -2.82 3.37
N LYS A 231 -26.91 -2.87 3.55
CA LYS A 231 -26.16 -4.06 4.00
C LYS A 231 -25.80 -4.01 5.46
#